data_b7541838691a1c00f23734e16ac0538c
#
_entry.id   b7541838691a1c00f23734e16ac0538c
#
_cell.length_a   1.000
_cell.length_b   1.000
_cell.length_c   1.000
_cell.angle_alpha   90.00
_cell.angle_beta   90.00
_cell.angle_gamma   90.00
#
_symmetry.space_group_name_H-M   'P 1'
#
loop_
_entity.id
_entity.type
_entity.pdbx_description
1 polymer ?
#
loop_
_entity_poly.entity_id
_entity_poly.type
_entity_poly.pdbx_seq_one_letter_code
_entity_poly.pdbx_strand_id
1 'polypeptide(L)'
;PSHSRGPKFLVLAPTRELALQIEMELRKYAPLSVTSLSVYGGTPIERHYRALQRPPLVVVGTPGRLLDLAGSGHLKLGAVTFLVMDEADQMLDRGFLRDIQRIIRLLPTERQTLLFSATFSRDIQTLAQSMQRDPARISVDPGISTPTTIVHAYYVVPGDHARTQLVHTLLQAVTGGERSMVFCDQKY
;
A
#
# COMPACT_ATOMS: atom_id res chain seq x y z
N PRO A 1 19.28 7.84 -29.23
CA PRO A 1 18.45 7.11 -28.29
C PRO A 1 17.87 8.13 -27.30
N SER A 2 16.58 8.47 -27.49
CA SER A 2 15.87 9.36 -26.57
C SER A 2 15.82 8.69 -25.21
N HIS A 3 16.58 9.17 -24.27
CA HIS A 3 16.48 8.74 -22.86
C HIS A 3 15.07 9.08 -22.42
N SER A 4 14.22 8.07 -22.28
CA SER A 4 12.86 8.24 -21.74
C SER A 4 12.98 8.87 -20.35
N ARG A 5 12.61 10.14 -20.26
CA ARG A 5 12.71 10.93 -19.02
C ARG A 5 11.62 10.48 -18.02
N GLY A 6 11.83 9.36 -17.35
CA GLY A 6 10.90 8.84 -16.36
C GLY A 6 11.54 7.75 -15.49
N PRO A 7 10.91 7.38 -14.36
CA PRO A 7 11.38 6.32 -13.50
C PRO A 7 11.35 4.97 -14.22
N LYS A 8 12.25 4.07 -13.83
CA LYS A 8 12.26 2.66 -14.27
C LYS A 8 11.49 1.77 -13.30
N PHE A 9 11.45 2.15 -12.02
CA PHE A 9 10.78 1.42 -10.97
C PHE A 9 9.66 2.26 -10.38
N LEU A 10 8.47 1.70 -10.31
CA LEU A 10 7.32 2.28 -9.66
C LEU A 10 6.86 1.37 -8.53
N VAL A 11 6.72 1.91 -7.32
CA VAL A 11 6.20 1.20 -6.15
C VAL A 11 4.93 1.90 -5.69
N LEU A 12 3.83 1.16 -5.60
CA LEU A 12 2.55 1.62 -5.05
C LEU A 12 2.46 1.19 -3.58
N ALA A 13 2.06 2.12 -2.73
CA ALA A 13 1.84 1.90 -1.30
C ALA A 13 0.51 2.54 -0.87
N PRO A 14 -0.25 1.92 0.08
CA PRO A 14 -1.55 2.42 0.53
C PRO A 14 -1.47 3.72 1.33
N THR A 15 -0.33 3.98 1.97
CA THR A 15 -0.15 5.10 2.89
C THR A 15 1.11 5.89 2.63
N ARG A 16 1.12 7.13 3.10
CA ARG A 16 2.29 8.00 3.11
C ARG A 16 3.43 7.39 3.93
N GLU A 17 3.09 6.85 5.09
CA GLU A 17 4.03 6.27 6.05
C GLU A 17 4.78 5.11 5.43
N LEU A 18 4.07 4.18 4.77
CA LEU A 18 4.68 3.06 4.07
C LEU A 18 5.52 3.52 2.87
N ALA A 19 5.06 4.50 2.09
CA ALA A 19 5.84 5.04 0.98
C ALA A 19 7.17 5.65 1.45
N LEU A 20 7.17 6.36 2.57
CA LEU A 20 8.38 6.90 3.18
C LEU A 20 9.29 5.80 3.73
N GLN A 21 8.72 4.79 4.38
CA GLN A 21 9.48 3.65 4.91
C GLN A 21 10.18 2.89 3.78
N ILE A 22 9.47 2.59 2.70
CA ILE A 22 10.06 1.92 1.52
C ILE A 22 11.19 2.76 0.92
N GLU A 23 11.00 4.08 0.78
CA GLU A 23 12.05 4.97 0.27
C GLU A 23 13.29 4.98 1.19
N MET A 24 13.09 5.03 2.51
CA MET A 24 14.19 4.95 3.48
C MET A 24 14.98 3.65 3.37
N GLU A 25 14.30 2.51 3.28
CA GLU A 25 14.96 1.22 3.14
C GLU A 25 15.68 1.09 1.79
N LEU A 26 15.10 1.61 0.71
CA LEU A 26 15.78 1.68 -0.58
C LEU A 26 17.08 2.48 -0.48
N ARG A 27 17.07 3.64 0.18
CA ARG A 27 18.28 4.47 0.35
C ARG A 27 19.36 3.79 1.20
N LYS A 28 18.95 2.91 2.12
CA LYS A 28 19.86 2.19 3.00
C LYS A 28 20.57 1.04 2.27
N TYR A 29 19.87 0.34 1.39
CA TYR A 29 20.41 -0.88 0.75
C TYR A 29 20.79 -0.69 -0.70
N ALA A 30 20.26 0.31 -1.39
CA ALA A 30 20.58 0.54 -2.79
C ALA A 30 21.95 1.23 -2.95
N PRO A 31 22.65 0.99 -4.07
CA PRO A 31 23.85 1.75 -4.41
C PRO A 31 23.58 3.27 -4.45
N LEU A 32 24.58 4.09 -4.13
CA LEU A 32 24.47 5.56 -4.12
C LEU A 32 24.02 6.17 -5.46
N SER A 33 24.21 5.44 -6.56
CA SER A 33 23.76 5.85 -7.90
C SER A 33 22.25 5.73 -8.10
N VAL A 34 21.52 5.01 -7.24
CA VAL A 34 20.08 4.83 -7.30
C VAL A 34 19.40 6.01 -6.63
N THR A 35 18.71 6.82 -7.45
CA THR A 35 17.91 7.94 -6.96
C THR A 35 16.47 7.50 -6.73
N SER A 36 15.88 7.86 -5.59
CA SER A 36 14.49 7.55 -5.23
C SER A 36 13.74 8.81 -4.81
N LEU A 37 12.43 8.79 -4.99
CA LEU A 37 11.51 9.85 -4.56
C LEU A 37 10.20 9.24 -4.08
N SER A 38 9.77 9.58 -2.87
CA SER A 38 8.42 9.29 -2.39
C SER A 38 7.44 10.41 -2.74
N VAL A 39 6.25 10.03 -3.25
CA VAL A 39 5.18 10.96 -3.64
C VAL A 39 3.86 10.54 -3.00
N TYR A 40 3.24 11.44 -2.23
CA TYR A 40 2.05 11.13 -1.43
C TYR A 40 1.20 12.38 -1.18
N GLY A 41 -0.05 12.15 -0.79
CA GLY A 41 -0.99 13.21 -0.43
C GLY A 41 -0.64 13.94 0.87
N GLY A 42 -1.32 15.06 1.15
CA GLY A 42 -1.12 15.82 2.39
C GLY A 42 0.12 16.72 2.41
N THR A 43 0.83 16.87 1.29
CA THR A 43 1.92 17.84 1.11
C THR A 43 1.66 18.70 -0.12
N PRO A 44 2.15 19.97 -0.15
CA PRO A 44 2.05 20.79 -1.35
C PRO A 44 2.63 20.09 -2.57
N ILE A 45 1.88 20.03 -3.65
CA ILE A 45 2.25 19.27 -4.86
C ILE A 45 3.47 19.85 -5.56
N GLU A 46 3.72 21.15 -5.38
CA GLU A 46 4.86 21.89 -5.95
C GLU A 46 6.21 21.32 -5.48
N ARG A 47 6.26 20.74 -4.29
CA ARG A 47 7.47 20.06 -3.79
C ARG A 47 7.82 18.87 -4.67
N HIS A 48 6.81 18.09 -5.06
CA HIS A 48 7.00 16.95 -5.98
C HIS A 48 7.32 17.43 -7.40
N TYR A 49 6.71 18.52 -7.88
CA TYR A 49 7.04 19.11 -9.19
C TYR A 49 8.53 19.48 -9.28
N ARG A 50 9.04 20.15 -8.24
CA ARG A 50 10.47 20.51 -8.18
C ARG A 50 11.38 19.29 -8.14
N ALA A 51 11.05 18.29 -7.34
CA ALA A 51 11.83 17.07 -7.23
C ALA A 51 11.85 16.26 -8.54
N LEU A 52 10.73 16.26 -9.30
CA LEU A 52 10.60 15.56 -10.58
C LEU A 52 11.26 16.26 -11.78
N GLN A 53 11.77 17.48 -11.62
CA GLN A 53 12.60 18.14 -12.66
C GLN A 53 13.85 17.30 -13.00
N ARG A 54 14.34 16.54 -12.05
CA ARG A 54 15.36 15.50 -12.24
C ARG A 54 14.72 14.15 -11.93
N PRO A 55 14.19 13.44 -12.94
CA PRO A 55 13.45 12.20 -12.73
C PRO A 55 14.30 11.17 -11.96
N PRO A 56 13.82 10.66 -10.83
CA PRO A 56 14.52 9.61 -10.09
C PRO A 56 14.40 8.28 -10.84
N LEU A 57 15.28 7.34 -10.50
CA LEU A 57 15.22 5.98 -11.02
C LEU A 57 14.02 5.21 -10.43
N VAL A 58 13.72 5.45 -9.15
CA VAL A 58 12.64 4.82 -8.40
C VAL A 58 11.65 5.86 -7.91
N VAL A 59 10.36 5.66 -8.18
CA VAL A 59 9.27 6.43 -7.55
C VAL A 59 8.47 5.49 -6.67
N VAL A 60 8.26 5.89 -5.42
CA VAL A 60 7.39 5.20 -4.47
C VAL A 60 6.22 6.13 -4.16
N GLY A 61 4.97 5.65 -4.19
CA GLY A 61 3.89 6.60 -3.89
C GLY A 61 2.51 6.02 -3.68
N THR A 62 1.64 6.90 -3.17
CA THR A 62 0.22 6.58 -3.03
C THR A 62 -0.52 6.81 -4.36
N PRO A 63 -1.51 5.96 -4.70
CA PRO A 63 -2.16 5.97 -6.02
C PRO A 63 -2.69 7.34 -6.45
N GLY A 64 -3.42 8.05 -5.59
CA GLY A 64 -4.00 9.35 -5.92
C GLY A 64 -2.93 10.38 -6.32
N ARG A 65 -1.87 10.56 -5.52
CA ARG A 65 -0.81 11.53 -5.82
C ARG A 65 -0.02 11.18 -7.07
N LEU A 66 0.20 9.89 -7.33
CA LEU A 66 0.82 9.44 -8.58
C LEU A 66 0.00 9.84 -9.80
N LEU A 67 -1.33 9.68 -9.72
CA LEU A 67 -2.24 10.11 -10.79
C LEU A 67 -2.25 11.63 -10.99
N ASP A 68 -2.25 12.43 -9.91
CA ASP A 68 -2.16 13.89 -9.99
C ASP A 68 -0.90 14.32 -10.75
N LEU A 69 0.24 13.71 -10.40
CA LEU A 69 1.53 14.01 -11.02
C LEU A 69 1.62 13.51 -12.47
N ALA A 70 1.03 12.36 -12.78
CA ALA A 70 0.98 11.84 -14.15
C ALA A 70 0.03 12.67 -15.00
N GLY A 71 -1.16 13.02 -14.48
CA GLY A 71 -2.16 13.83 -15.17
C GLY A 71 -1.69 15.25 -15.48
N SER A 72 -0.88 15.84 -14.57
CA SER A 72 -0.25 17.16 -14.79
C SER A 72 1.01 17.11 -15.69
N GLY A 73 1.40 15.92 -16.16
CA GLY A 73 2.56 15.72 -17.04
C GLY A 73 3.95 15.80 -16.36
N HIS A 74 3.99 15.99 -15.03
CA HIS A 74 5.24 16.06 -14.27
C HIS A 74 5.87 14.68 -14.02
N LEU A 75 5.05 13.61 -13.97
CA LEU A 75 5.52 12.25 -13.83
C LEU A 75 5.21 11.45 -15.11
N LYS A 76 6.25 11.06 -15.83
CA LYS A 76 6.12 10.26 -17.05
C LYS A 76 6.33 8.79 -16.73
N LEU A 77 5.30 7.97 -16.86
CA LEU A 77 5.34 6.55 -16.50
C LEU A 77 5.71 5.60 -17.65
N GLY A 78 5.82 6.11 -18.87
CA GLY A 78 6.11 5.29 -20.06
C GLY A 78 7.48 4.62 -20.11
N ALA A 79 8.36 4.88 -19.13
CA ALA A 79 9.67 4.25 -19.02
C ALA A 79 9.75 3.16 -17.95
N VAL A 80 8.66 2.90 -17.24
CA VAL A 80 8.60 1.94 -16.13
C VAL A 80 8.72 0.52 -16.66
N THR A 81 9.73 -0.20 -16.16
CA THR A 81 9.97 -1.62 -16.48
C THR A 81 9.68 -2.54 -15.29
N PHE A 82 9.55 -1.96 -14.08
CA PHE A 82 9.19 -2.69 -12.86
C PHE A 82 8.07 -1.98 -12.13
N LEU A 83 6.99 -2.69 -11.86
CA LEU A 83 5.90 -2.27 -10.98
C LEU A 83 5.88 -3.16 -9.75
N VAL A 84 5.87 -2.54 -8.58
CA VAL A 84 5.67 -3.22 -7.30
C VAL A 84 4.40 -2.67 -6.66
N MET A 85 3.55 -3.53 -6.17
CA MET A 85 2.40 -3.18 -5.32
C MET A 85 2.60 -3.81 -3.95
N ASP A 86 2.76 -2.98 -2.94
CA ASP A 86 2.92 -3.43 -1.56
C ASP A 86 1.64 -3.18 -0.76
N GLU A 87 1.27 -4.13 0.10
CA GLU A 87 0.02 -4.13 0.85
C GLU A 87 -1.21 -3.91 -0.06
N ALA A 88 -1.32 -4.72 -1.12
CA ALA A 88 -2.35 -4.57 -2.13
C ALA A 88 -3.78 -4.70 -1.55
N ASP A 89 -3.99 -5.55 -0.55
CA ASP A 89 -5.25 -5.66 0.19
C ASP A 89 -5.63 -4.35 0.87
N GLN A 90 -4.71 -3.70 1.57
CA GLN A 90 -4.98 -2.38 2.17
C GLN A 90 -5.30 -1.31 1.12
N MET A 91 -4.68 -1.37 -0.06
CA MET A 91 -5.03 -0.44 -1.14
C MET A 91 -6.47 -0.64 -1.62
N LEU A 92 -6.94 -1.88 -1.73
CA LEU A 92 -8.33 -2.19 -2.09
C LEU A 92 -9.31 -1.75 -1.00
N ASP A 93 -9.01 -2.03 0.26
CA ASP A 93 -9.84 -1.62 1.41
C ASP A 93 -10.01 -0.10 1.49
N ARG A 94 -9.01 0.66 1.06
CA ARG A 94 -9.06 2.13 0.95
C ARG A 94 -9.75 2.64 -0.32
N GLY A 95 -10.24 1.76 -1.17
CA GLY A 95 -10.96 2.12 -2.39
C GLY A 95 -10.08 2.55 -3.57
N PHE A 96 -8.78 2.27 -3.56
CA PHE A 96 -7.85 2.67 -4.61
C PHE A 96 -7.91 1.83 -5.89
N LEU A 97 -8.82 0.85 -5.98
CA LEU A 97 -8.90 -0.05 -7.15
C LEU A 97 -8.95 0.72 -8.48
N ARG A 98 -9.82 1.74 -8.57
CA ARG A 98 -9.95 2.55 -9.79
C ARG A 98 -8.67 3.33 -10.13
N ASP A 99 -8.00 3.85 -9.11
CA ASP A 99 -6.76 4.61 -9.29
C ASP A 99 -5.62 3.69 -9.73
N ILE A 100 -5.50 2.51 -9.14
CA ILE A 100 -4.54 1.47 -9.54
C ILE A 100 -4.76 1.10 -11.01
N GLN A 101 -5.99 0.83 -11.43
CA GLN A 101 -6.32 0.50 -12.82
C GLN A 101 -5.95 1.64 -13.78
N ARG A 102 -6.16 2.90 -13.38
CA ARG A 102 -5.74 4.08 -14.18
C ARG A 102 -4.24 4.17 -14.30
N ILE A 103 -3.50 3.95 -13.21
CA ILE A 103 -2.03 3.92 -13.23
C ILE A 103 -1.53 2.82 -14.18
N ILE A 104 -2.06 1.60 -14.06
CA ILE A 104 -1.66 0.46 -14.91
C ILE A 104 -1.80 0.77 -16.39
N ARG A 105 -2.85 1.50 -16.79
CA ARG A 105 -3.07 1.92 -18.20
C ARG A 105 -2.02 2.92 -18.70
N LEU A 106 -1.33 3.63 -17.82
CA LEU A 106 -0.26 4.57 -18.16
C LEU A 106 1.11 3.90 -18.27
N LEU A 107 1.22 2.63 -17.84
CA LEU A 107 2.47 1.88 -17.83
C LEU A 107 2.66 1.12 -19.14
N PRO A 108 3.93 0.86 -19.54
CA PRO A 108 4.22 -0.07 -20.62
C PRO A 108 3.66 -1.46 -20.36
N THR A 109 3.25 -2.13 -21.41
CA THR A 109 2.78 -3.52 -21.36
C THR A 109 3.93 -4.47 -21.01
N GLU A 110 5.10 -4.21 -21.57
CA GLU A 110 6.32 -4.96 -21.28
C GLU A 110 6.96 -4.46 -19.98
N ARG A 111 6.68 -5.16 -18.89
CA ARG A 111 7.22 -4.87 -17.56
C ARG A 111 7.16 -6.10 -16.68
N GLN A 112 7.99 -6.15 -15.67
CA GLN A 112 7.82 -7.05 -14.54
C GLN A 112 6.88 -6.43 -13.51
N THR A 113 5.93 -7.24 -13.00
CA THR A 113 4.97 -6.78 -11.99
C THR A 113 5.01 -7.73 -10.80
N LEU A 114 5.26 -7.16 -9.61
CA LEU A 114 5.23 -7.86 -8.33
C LEU A 114 4.06 -7.33 -7.51
N LEU A 115 3.33 -8.25 -6.87
CA LEU A 115 2.23 -7.93 -5.99
C LEU A 115 2.46 -8.61 -4.64
N PHE A 116 2.52 -7.82 -3.58
CA PHE A 116 2.60 -8.26 -2.19
C PHE A 116 1.30 -7.95 -1.47
N SER A 117 0.78 -8.92 -0.73
CA SER A 117 -0.46 -8.80 0.02
C SER A 117 -0.45 -9.77 1.19
N ALA A 118 -0.96 -9.35 2.35
CA ALA A 118 -1.13 -10.23 3.50
C ALA A 118 -2.29 -11.20 3.29
N THR A 119 -3.31 -10.81 2.51
CA THR A 119 -4.47 -11.64 2.19
C THR A 119 -4.57 -11.89 0.69
N PHE A 120 -5.15 -13.01 0.30
CA PHE A 120 -5.34 -13.36 -1.12
C PHE A 120 -6.82 -13.56 -1.44
N SER A 121 -7.61 -12.49 -1.22
CA SER A 121 -9.04 -12.44 -1.52
C SER A 121 -9.32 -12.57 -3.02
N ARG A 122 -10.60 -12.77 -3.39
CA ARG A 122 -11.02 -12.81 -4.80
C ARG A 122 -10.68 -11.50 -5.53
N ASP A 123 -10.79 -10.37 -4.87
CA ASP A 123 -10.49 -9.06 -5.45
C ASP A 123 -9.00 -8.91 -5.74
N ILE A 124 -8.13 -9.37 -4.83
CA ILE A 124 -6.68 -9.43 -5.05
C ILE A 124 -6.33 -10.38 -6.20
N GLN A 125 -6.99 -11.54 -6.28
CA GLN A 125 -6.79 -12.46 -7.41
C GLN A 125 -7.16 -11.82 -8.74
N THR A 126 -8.31 -11.15 -8.79
CA THR A 126 -8.80 -10.45 -10.00
C THR A 126 -7.84 -9.34 -10.40
N LEU A 127 -7.36 -8.56 -9.43
CA LEU A 127 -6.38 -7.52 -9.67
C LEU A 127 -5.08 -8.11 -10.23
N ALA A 128 -4.53 -9.15 -9.61
CA ALA A 128 -3.32 -9.83 -10.06
C ALA A 128 -3.45 -10.34 -11.50
N GLN A 129 -4.54 -11.02 -11.82
CA GLN A 129 -4.83 -11.53 -13.18
C GLN A 129 -4.93 -10.41 -14.23
N SER A 130 -5.40 -9.22 -13.84
CA SER A 130 -5.55 -8.09 -14.76
C SER A 130 -4.23 -7.42 -15.14
N MET A 131 -3.14 -7.64 -14.36
CA MET A 131 -1.91 -6.88 -14.48
C MET A 131 -0.63 -7.71 -14.59
N GLN A 132 -0.68 -8.98 -14.25
CA GLN A 132 0.44 -9.91 -14.32
C GLN A 132 0.24 -10.91 -15.47
N ARG A 133 1.35 -11.40 -16.03
CA ARG A 133 1.38 -12.43 -17.06
C ARG A 133 2.06 -13.66 -16.47
N ASP A 134 1.38 -14.78 -16.46
CA ASP A 134 1.88 -16.08 -15.94
C ASP A 134 2.66 -15.91 -14.62
N PRO A 135 2.00 -15.38 -13.56
CA PRO A 135 2.68 -15.04 -12.32
C PRO A 135 3.08 -16.28 -11.53
N ALA A 136 4.32 -16.33 -11.06
CA ALA A 136 4.72 -17.27 -10.02
C ALA A 136 4.05 -16.84 -8.69
N ARG A 137 3.33 -17.74 -8.06
CA ARG A 137 2.72 -17.53 -6.75
C ARG A 137 3.60 -18.13 -5.66
N ILE A 138 4.04 -17.27 -4.73
CA ILE A 138 4.80 -17.67 -3.55
C ILE A 138 3.94 -17.34 -2.33
N SER A 139 3.63 -18.34 -1.51
CA SER A 139 2.92 -18.17 -0.24
C SER A 139 3.83 -18.68 0.89
N VAL A 140 4.05 -17.82 1.87
CA VAL A 140 4.88 -18.15 3.04
C VAL A 140 4.06 -18.86 4.12
N ASP A 141 2.75 -18.57 4.16
CA ASP A 141 1.83 -19.21 5.10
C ASP A 141 0.55 -19.62 4.34
N PRO A 142 0.31 -20.93 4.11
CA PRO A 142 -0.84 -21.42 3.38
C PRO A 142 -2.17 -21.34 4.14
N GLY A 143 -2.19 -20.85 5.36
CA GLY A 143 -3.39 -20.74 6.19
C GLY A 143 -3.37 -19.51 7.10
N ILE A 144 -4.57 -18.99 7.38
CA ILE A 144 -4.79 -18.08 8.51
C ILE A 144 -4.62 -18.92 9.77
N SER A 145 -3.39 -19.12 10.22
CA SER A 145 -3.15 -19.75 11.52
C SER A 145 -3.17 -18.64 12.57
N THR A 146 -4.28 -18.52 13.27
CA THR A 146 -4.28 -17.76 14.50
C THR A 146 -3.25 -18.41 15.44
N PRO A 147 -2.31 -17.63 16.02
CA PRO A 147 -1.39 -18.20 16.98
C PRO A 147 -2.15 -18.98 18.06
N THR A 148 -1.77 -20.22 18.31
CA THR A 148 -2.42 -21.08 19.31
C THR A 148 -2.35 -20.51 20.73
N THR A 149 -1.50 -19.51 20.95
CA THR A 149 -1.36 -18.76 22.20
C THR A 149 -2.44 -17.69 22.41
N ILE A 150 -3.25 -17.36 21.38
CA ILE A 150 -4.33 -16.38 21.49
C ILE A 150 -5.65 -17.09 21.74
N VAL A 151 -6.30 -16.77 22.85
CA VAL A 151 -7.65 -17.23 23.14
C VAL A 151 -8.65 -16.27 22.50
N HIS A 152 -9.50 -16.79 21.62
CA HIS A 152 -10.55 -16.02 20.96
C HIS A 152 -11.87 -16.22 21.68
N ALA A 153 -12.56 -15.13 21.99
CA ALA A 153 -13.93 -15.12 22.45
C ALA A 153 -14.75 -14.09 21.68
N TYR A 154 -16.02 -14.35 21.46
CA TYR A 154 -16.94 -13.37 20.87
C TYR A 154 -18.20 -13.29 21.73
N TYR A 155 -18.80 -12.10 21.72
CA TYR A 155 -20.03 -11.81 22.45
C TYR A 155 -21.04 -11.25 21.48
N VAL A 156 -22.25 -11.83 21.50
CA VAL A 156 -23.39 -11.32 20.73
C VAL A 156 -24.16 -10.34 21.62
N VAL A 157 -24.22 -9.08 21.20
CA VAL A 157 -24.87 -8.02 21.95
C VAL A 157 -25.94 -7.30 21.13
N PRO A 158 -27.10 -6.97 21.71
CA PRO A 158 -28.17 -6.25 21.03
C PRO A 158 -27.86 -4.74 21.00
N GLY A 159 -27.31 -4.25 19.87
CA GLY A 159 -27.12 -2.81 19.61
C GLY A 159 -25.91 -2.15 20.27
N ASP A 160 -25.69 -0.87 19.94
CA ASP A 160 -24.46 -0.15 20.25
C ASP A 160 -24.32 0.19 21.74
N HIS A 161 -25.43 0.47 22.42
CA HIS A 161 -25.38 0.75 23.86
C HIS A 161 -24.90 -0.46 24.66
N ALA A 162 -25.42 -1.65 24.35
CA ALA A 162 -25.00 -2.89 25.01
C ALA A 162 -23.54 -3.22 24.67
N ARG A 163 -23.07 -2.89 23.46
CA ARG A 163 -21.68 -3.04 23.04
C ARG A 163 -20.75 -2.18 23.90
N THR A 164 -21.09 -0.91 24.11
CA THR A 164 -20.30 0.02 24.94
C THR A 164 -20.27 -0.45 26.40
N GLN A 165 -21.40 -0.90 26.93
CA GLN A 165 -21.46 -1.46 28.31
C GLN A 165 -20.60 -2.70 28.45
N LEU A 166 -20.63 -3.62 27.47
CA LEU A 166 -19.79 -4.81 27.48
C LEU A 166 -18.31 -4.47 27.49
N VAL A 167 -17.86 -3.54 26.63
CA VAL A 167 -16.47 -3.09 26.59
C VAL A 167 -16.05 -2.53 27.95
N HIS A 168 -16.89 -1.69 28.58
CA HIS A 168 -16.62 -1.15 29.91
C HIS A 168 -16.48 -2.26 30.96
N THR A 169 -17.39 -3.24 30.95
CA THR A 169 -17.33 -4.38 31.88
C THR A 169 -16.08 -5.20 31.69
N LEU A 170 -15.70 -5.49 30.44
CA LEU A 170 -14.47 -6.26 30.13
C LEU A 170 -13.22 -5.51 30.58
N LEU A 171 -13.15 -4.19 30.38
CA LEU A 171 -12.03 -3.37 30.84
C LEU A 171 -11.91 -3.32 32.35
N GLN A 172 -13.04 -3.32 33.06
CA GLN A 172 -13.03 -3.39 34.54
C GLN A 172 -12.61 -4.76 35.08
N ALA A 173 -12.81 -5.83 34.30
CA ALA A 173 -12.39 -7.18 34.66
C ALA A 173 -10.87 -7.41 34.48
N VAL A 174 -10.19 -6.54 33.72
CA VAL A 174 -8.72 -6.61 33.55
C VAL A 174 -8.06 -6.15 34.84
N THR A 175 -7.34 -7.06 35.48
CA THR A 175 -6.66 -6.85 36.78
C THR A 175 -5.16 -7.01 36.64
N GLY A 176 -4.40 -6.50 37.63
CA GLY A 176 -2.99 -6.85 37.74
C GLY A 176 -2.01 -6.14 36.83
N GLY A 177 -2.36 -4.98 36.27
CA GLY A 177 -1.46 -4.19 35.40
C GLY A 177 -1.38 -4.68 33.93
N GLU A 178 -2.30 -5.53 33.54
CA GLU A 178 -2.45 -5.99 32.15
C GLU A 178 -2.84 -4.82 31.23
N ARG A 179 -2.43 -4.92 29.96
CA ARG A 179 -2.73 -3.90 28.93
C ARG A 179 -3.87 -4.36 28.04
N SER A 180 -4.82 -3.46 27.81
CA SER A 180 -5.93 -3.70 26.89
C SER A 180 -5.83 -2.80 25.67
N MET A 181 -6.24 -3.31 24.51
CA MET A 181 -6.32 -2.56 23.28
C MET A 181 -7.72 -2.76 22.69
N VAL A 182 -8.42 -1.66 22.41
CA VAL A 182 -9.74 -1.67 21.82
C VAL A 182 -9.66 -1.09 20.42
N PHE A 183 -10.12 -1.84 19.41
CA PHE A 183 -10.23 -1.39 18.03
C PHE A 183 -11.69 -0.99 17.76
N CYS A 184 -11.88 0.12 17.03
CA CYS A 184 -13.18 0.58 16.58
C CYS A 184 -13.11 1.08 15.13
N ASP A 185 -14.20 0.94 14.38
CA ASP A 185 -14.25 1.30 12.96
C ASP A 185 -14.31 2.81 12.74
N GLN A 186 -14.82 3.59 13.70
CA GLN A 186 -15.02 5.03 13.57
C GLN A 186 -14.42 5.80 14.73
N LYS A 187 -13.88 6.97 14.40
CA LYS A 187 -13.43 7.96 15.37
C LYS A 187 -14.62 8.88 15.67
N TYR A 188 -15.12 8.87 16.91
CA TYR A 188 -16.13 9.81 17.38
C TYR A 188 -15.48 11.11 17.86
#